data_a5736c4587787e9c28f94187fb9169c5
#
_entry.id   a5736c4587787e9c28f94187fb9169c5
#
_cell.length_a   1.000
_cell.length_b   1.000
_cell.length_c   1.000
_cell.angle_alpha   90.00
_cell.angle_beta   90.00
_cell.angle_gamma   90.00
#
_symmetry.space_group_name_H-M   'P 1'
#
loop_
_entity.id
_entity.type
_entity.pdbx_description
1 polymer ?
#
loop_
_entity_poly.entity_id
_entity_poly.type
_entity_poly.pdbx_seq_one_letter_code
_entity_poly.pdbx_strand_id
1 'polypeptide(L)'
;MAKGSSQGSRSPSQLIDGRIEELGDWRGQTLSRLRALVKEADPDVVEEWKWRGVPVWYDAGMICTGETYKSVVKVTFAKGAALKDPSGLFNSSLDGNTRRAIDFFEDEKIDEKAFKTLVRAAVTLNKSKA
;
A
#
# COMPACT_ATOMS: atom_id res chain seq x y z
N MET A 1 -13.31 15.39 -25.13
CA MET A 1 -13.21 15.46 -24.40
C MET A 1 -12.79 15.85 -23.51
N ALA A 2 -12.85 16.07 -23.18
CA ALA A 2 -12.48 16.50 -22.47
C ALA A 2 -12.07 15.99 -21.77
N LYS A 3 -11.60 15.88 -21.73
CA LYS A 3 -11.22 15.62 -21.02
C LYS A 3 -11.02 15.95 -20.14
N GLY A 4 -10.90 16.12 -20.07
CA GLY A 4 -10.55 16.36 -19.33
C GLY A 4 -10.76 16.24 -18.38
N SER A 5 -10.72 16.00 -18.65
CA SER A 5 -10.93 15.87 -17.73
C SER A 5 -10.80 15.65 -16.63
N SER A 6 -11.01 15.52 -16.53
CA SER A 6 -11.11 15.67 -15.13
C SER A 6 -10.68 14.41 -14.42
N GLN A 7 -10.30 14.53 -13.14
CA GLN A 7 -9.92 13.36 -12.35
C GLN A 7 -11.10 12.42 -12.14
N GLY A 8 -12.31 12.93 -12.22
CA GLY A 8 -13.51 12.10 -12.04
C GLY A 8 -13.65 10.99 -13.07
N SER A 9 -12.98 11.13 -14.22
CA SER A 9 -13.05 10.13 -15.27
C SER A 9 -11.93 9.10 -15.19
N ARG A 10 -11.00 9.23 -14.27
CA ARG A 10 -9.89 8.30 -14.12
C ARG A 10 -10.21 7.20 -13.11
N SER A 11 -9.74 5.99 -13.39
CA SER A 11 -9.84 4.90 -12.45
C SER A 11 -8.87 5.12 -11.28
N PRO A 12 -9.12 4.47 -10.14
CA PRO A 12 -8.13 4.52 -9.05
C PRO A 12 -6.74 4.10 -9.49
N SER A 13 -6.63 3.06 -10.31
CA SER A 13 -5.32 2.61 -10.81
C SER A 13 -4.62 3.70 -11.62
N GLN A 14 -5.37 4.43 -12.44
CA GLN A 14 -4.81 5.54 -13.21
C GLN A 14 -4.36 6.68 -12.32
N LEU A 15 -5.10 6.96 -11.26
CA LEU A 15 -4.72 8.00 -10.30
C LEU A 15 -3.44 7.62 -9.55
N ILE A 16 -3.29 6.33 -9.23
CA ILE A 16 -2.07 5.83 -8.60
C ILE A 16 -0.89 5.94 -9.58
N ASP A 17 -1.09 5.58 -10.84
CA ASP A 17 -0.07 5.76 -11.88
C ASP A 17 0.39 7.21 -11.92
N GLY A 18 -0.55 8.14 -11.91
CA GLY A 18 -0.24 9.57 -11.92
C GLY A 18 0.54 10.03 -10.70
N ARG A 19 0.20 9.48 -9.54
CA ARG A 19 0.92 9.83 -8.30
C ARG A 19 2.37 9.37 -8.35
N ILE A 20 2.60 8.14 -8.83
CA ILE A 20 3.95 7.60 -8.98
C ILE A 20 4.77 8.49 -9.91
N GLU A 21 4.18 8.87 -11.04
CA GLU A 21 4.84 9.73 -12.03
C GLU A 21 5.12 11.12 -11.45
N GLU A 22 4.15 11.68 -10.74
CA GLU A 22 4.26 13.01 -10.13
C GLU A 22 5.42 13.07 -9.14
N LEU A 23 5.63 12.01 -8.36
CA LEU A 23 6.71 11.98 -7.37
C LEU A 23 8.08 12.06 -8.04
N GLY A 24 8.28 11.35 -9.14
CA GLY A 24 9.45 11.50 -10.00
C GLY A 24 10.81 11.22 -9.36
N ASP A 25 10.84 10.63 -8.17
CA ASP A 25 12.08 10.36 -7.47
C ASP A 25 12.01 8.96 -6.83
N TRP A 26 12.92 8.68 -5.88
CA TRP A 26 12.96 7.36 -5.24
C TRP A 26 11.64 6.95 -4.59
N ARG A 27 10.84 7.93 -4.15
CA ARG A 27 9.53 7.61 -3.53
C ARG A 27 8.58 7.03 -4.55
N GLY A 28 8.59 7.56 -5.77
CA GLY A 28 7.78 7.01 -6.85
C GLY A 28 8.21 5.60 -7.20
N GLN A 29 9.51 5.36 -7.28
CA GLN A 29 10.06 4.04 -7.57
C GLN A 29 9.68 3.04 -6.47
N THR A 30 9.82 3.45 -5.22
CA THR A 30 9.48 2.60 -4.08
C THR A 30 7.98 2.28 -4.06
N LEU A 31 7.14 3.29 -4.22
CA LEU A 31 5.70 3.09 -4.25
C LEU A 31 5.30 2.15 -5.39
N SER A 32 5.91 2.35 -6.57
CA SER A 32 5.65 1.50 -7.73
C SER A 32 6.02 0.04 -7.45
N ARG A 33 7.17 -0.18 -6.79
CA ARG A 33 7.59 -1.55 -6.47
C ARG A 33 6.68 -2.19 -5.44
N LEU A 34 6.31 -1.45 -4.40
CA LEU A 34 5.40 -1.95 -3.37
C LEU A 34 4.04 -2.30 -3.98
N ARG A 35 3.54 -1.46 -4.87
CA ARG A 35 2.30 -1.73 -5.60
C ARG A 35 2.38 -3.05 -6.38
N ALA A 36 3.48 -3.25 -7.09
CA ALA A 36 3.68 -4.49 -7.83
C ALA A 36 3.70 -5.70 -6.91
N LEU A 37 4.34 -5.58 -5.74
CA LEU A 37 4.41 -6.67 -4.77
C LEU A 37 3.04 -7.01 -4.20
N VAL A 38 2.21 -5.99 -3.92
CA VAL A 38 0.84 -6.23 -3.46
C VAL A 38 0.07 -7.02 -4.50
N LYS A 39 0.18 -6.63 -5.77
CA LYS A 39 -0.53 -7.29 -6.86
C LYS A 39 -0.01 -8.71 -7.11
N GLU A 40 1.28 -8.92 -6.93
CA GLU A 40 1.87 -10.27 -7.04
C GLU A 40 1.39 -11.16 -5.90
N ALA A 41 1.30 -10.61 -4.69
CA ALA A 41 0.85 -11.36 -3.53
C ALA A 41 -0.63 -11.71 -3.63
N ASP A 42 -1.42 -10.82 -4.23
CA ASP A 42 -2.87 -10.99 -4.35
C ASP A 42 -3.34 -10.48 -5.71
N PRO A 43 -3.39 -11.37 -6.72
CA PRO A 43 -3.83 -10.97 -8.06
C PRO A 43 -5.27 -10.42 -8.12
N ASP A 44 -6.09 -10.72 -7.12
CA ASP A 44 -7.48 -10.26 -7.07
C ASP A 44 -7.64 -8.93 -6.35
N VAL A 45 -6.54 -8.31 -5.91
CA VAL A 45 -6.59 -7.07 -5.15
C VAL A 45 -7.26 -5.96 -5.95
N VAL A 46 -8.04 -5.14 -5.25
CA VAL A 46 -8.70 -3.97 -5.83
C VAL A 46 -7.96 -2.72 -5.35
N GLU A 47 -7.65 -1.85 -6.30
CA GLU A 47 -7.01 -0.57 -5.98
C GLU A 47 -8.07 0.52 -5.84
N GLU A 48 -7.91 1.34 -4.79
CA GLU A 48 -8.79 2.47 -4.52
C GLU A 48 -7.95 3.73 -4.35
N TRP A 49 -8.62 4.87 -4.43
CA TRP A 49 -7.99 6.19 -4.29
C TRP A 49 -8.84 6.97 -3.30
N LYS A 50 -8.29 7.25 -2.12
CA LYS A 50 -9.08 7.85 -1.05
C LYS A 50 -8.40 9.06 -0.44
N TRP A 51 -9.16 9.80 0.32
CA TRP A 51 -8.68 10.93 1.13
C TRP A 51 -7.80 11.90 0.32
N ARG A 52 -8.21 12.16 -0.93
CA ARG A 52 -7.55 13.12 -1.80
C ARG A 52 -6.12 12.79 -2.16
N GLY A 53 -5.82 11.53 -2.32
CA GLY A 53 -4.52 11.20 -2.87
C GLY A 53 -3.80 10.03 -2.23
N VAL A 54 -4.55 9.14 -1.58
CA VAL A 54 -3.93 7.98 -0.94
C VAL A 54 -4.32 6.71 -1.68
N PRO A 55 -3.34 6.00 -2.25
CA PRO A 55 -3.56 4.66 -2.78
C PRO A 55 -3.96 3.70 -1.66
N VAL A 56 -4.98 2.91 -1.92
CA VAL A 56 -5.48 1.92 -0.95
C VAL A 56 -5.72 0.61 -1.67
N TRP A 57 -5.41 -0.49 -1.01
CA TRP A 57 -5.61 -1.82 -1.59
C TRP A 57 -6.58 -2.62 -0.73
N TYR A 58 -7.54 -3.27 -1.40
CA TYR A 58 -8.63 -4.01 -0.78
C TYR A 58 -8.72 -5.43 -1.31
N ASP A 59 -9.06 -6.35 -0.43
CA ASP A 59 -9.59 -7.66 -0.79
C ASP A 59 -10.33 -8.18 0.44
N ALA A 60 -11.66 -8.27 0.32
CA ALA A 60 -12.55 -8.65 1.43
C ALA A 60 -12.43 -7.70 2.63
N GLY A 61 -11.94 -6.50 2.38
CA GLY A 61 -11.67 -5.47 3.38
C GLY A 61 -10.38 -4.77 3.04
N MET A 62 -10.09 -3.70 3.76
CA MET A 62 -8.87 -2.96 3.53
C MET A 62 -7.65 -3.80 3.91
N ILE A 63 -6.68 -3.86 3.01
CA ILE A 63 -5.39 -4.50 3.28
C ILE A 63 -4.44 -3.46 3.83
N CYS A 64 -4.10 -2.47 3.01
CA CYS A 64 -3.12 -1.46 3.37
C CYS A 64 -3.27 -0.21 2.52
N THR A 65 -2.59 0.85 2.96
CA THR A 65 -2.52 2.12 2.24
C THR A 65 -1.07 2.41 1.90
N GLY A 66 -0.84 3.22 0.86
CA GLY A 66 0.50 3.66 0.48
C GLY A 66 0.58 5.17 0.55
N GLU A 67 1.25 5.69 1.56
CA GLU A 67 1.41 7.12 1.74
C GLU A 67 2.84 7.54 1.46
N THR A 68 3.00 8.74 0.91
CA THR A 68 4.33 9.27 0.61
C THR A 68 4.52 10.59 1.32
N TYR A 69 5.63 10.70 2.02
CA TYR A 69 6.02 11.90 2.73
C TYR A 69 7.38 12.36 2.21
N LYS A 70 7.89 13.45 2.73
CA LYS A 70 9.12 14.03 2.21
C LYS A 70 10.29 13.04 2.23
N SER A 71 10.42 12.26 3.29
CA SER A 71 11.58 11.40 3.50
C SER A 71 11.24 9.92 3.66
N VAL A 72 9.98 9.54 3.43
CA VAL A 72 9.56 8.17 3.70
C VAL A 72 8.36 7.80 2.84
N VAL A 73 8.33 6.53 2.44
CA VAL A 73 7.12 5.91 1.88
C VAL A 73 6.58 5.00 2.98
N LYS A 74 5.34 5.21 3.37
CA LYS A 74 4.72 4.49 4.49
C LYS A 74 3.61 3.59 3.96
N VAL A 75 3.68 2.31 4.32
CA VAL A 75 2.59 1.36 4.06
C VAL A 75 1.98 1.00 5.40
N THR A 76 0.69 1.35 5.56
CA THR A 76 -0.04 1.09 6.79
C THR A 76 -0.99 -0.07 6.56
N PHE A 77 -0.84 -1.13 7.34
CA PHE A 77 -1.74 -2.28 7.28
C PHE A 77 -2.89 -2.04 8.24
N ALA A 78 -4.11 -2.07 7.69
CA ALA A 78 -5.32 -1.70 8.44
C ALA A 78 -5.51 -2.55 9.70
N LYS A 79 -5.15 -3.82 9.63
CA LYS A 79 -5.28 -4.75 10.75
C LYS A 79 -3.91 -5.30 11.19
N GLY A 80 -2.89 -4.47 11.04
CA GLY A 80 -1.51 -4.89 11.30
C GLY A 80 -1.27 -5.47 12.69
N ALA A 81 -1.97 -4.93 13.69
CA ALA A 81 -1.80 -5.41 15.07
C ALA A 81 -2.23 -6.88 15.24
N ALA A 82 -3.09 -7.37 14.35
CA ALA A 82 -3.57 -8.75 14.40
C ALA A 82 -2.73 -9.69 13.53
N LEU A 83 -1.74 -9.16 12.83
CA LEU A 83 -0.90 -9.96 11.93
C LEU A 83 0.37 -10.39 12.62
N LYS A 84 0.79 -11.61 12.35
CA LYS A 84 2.12 -12.06 12.73
C LYS A 84 3.12 -11.44 11.78
N ASP A 85 4.22 -10.98 12.34
CA ASP A 85 5.27 -10.32 11.57
C ASP A 85 6.61 -10.95 11.95
N PRO A 86 6.84 -12.20 11.52
CA PRO A 86 8.04 -12.93 11.97
C PRO A 86 9.34 -12.29 11.48
N SER A 87 9.29 -11.54 10.38
CA SER A 87 10.48 -10.87 9.86
C SER A 87 10.71 -9.49 10.45
N GLY A 88 9.78 -9.02 11.32
CA GLY A 88 9.94 -7.73 11.98
C GLY A 88 9.87 -6.55 11.03
N LEU A 89 8.96 -6.59 10.05
CA LEU A 89 8.84 -5.50 9.08
C LEU A 89 8.22 -4.26 9.66
N PHE A 90 7.22 -4.40 10.55
CA PHE A 90 6.57 -3.23 11.12
C PHE A 90 7.56 -2.44 11.96
N ASN A 91 7.74 -1.19 11.60
CA ASN A 91 8.69 -0.30 12.29
C ASN A 91 8.07 1.07 12.61
N SER A 92 6.76 1.20 12.43
CA SER A 92 6.06 2.47 12.65
C SER A 92 4.65 2.16 13.13
N SER A 93 4.04 3.11 13.84
CA SER A 93 2.68 2.98 14.39
C SER A 93 2.56 1.74 15.30
N LEU A 94 3.61 1.45 16.06
CA LEU A 94 3.67 0.22 16.85
C LEU A 94 2.76 0.24 18.08
N ASP A 95 2.30 1.41 18.49
CA ASP A 95 1.42 1.55 19.66
C ASP A 95 -0.06 1.47 19.28
N GLY A 96 -0.38 1.38 18.00
CA GLY A 96 -1.76 1.30 17.55
C GLY A 96 -2.41 -0.02 17.95
N ASN A 97 -3.67 0.04 18.31
CA ASN A 97 -4.43 -1.15 18.67
C ASN A 97 -4.85 -1.98 17.47
N THR A 98 -4.88 -1.37 16.29
CA THR A 98 -5.37 -2.01 15.07
C THR A 98 -4.34 -1.94 13.95
N ARG A 99 -3.80 -0.75 13.71
CA ARG A 99 -2.90 -0.50 12.58
C ARG A 99 -1.45 -0.69 12.95
N ARG A 100 -0.67 -1.12 11.96
CA ARG A 100 0.80 -1.15 12.04
C ARG A 100 1.31 -0.69 10.69
N ALA A 101 2.48 -0.05 10.68
CA ALA A 101 3.02 0.49 9.45
C ALA A 101 4.47 0.11 9.25
N ILE A 102 4.87 0.16 7.98
CA ILE A 102 6.27 0.01 7.59
C ILE A 102 6.68 1.31 6.92
N ASP A 103 7.73 1.94 7.44
CA ASP A 103 8.34 3.11 6.83
C ASP A 103 9.52 2.64 5.99
N PHE A 104 9.50 2.99 4.70
CA PHE A 104 10.58 2.69 3.76
C PHE A 104 11.34 3.98 3.48
N PHE A 105 12.65 3.94 3.70
CA PHE A 105 13.51 5.11 3.50
C PHE A 105 14.31 4.94 2.22
N GLU A 106 14.84 6.05 1.72
CA GLU A 106 15.67 6.03 0.54
C GLU A 106 16.86 5.08 0.73
N ASP A 107 17.21 4.34 -0.31
CA ASP A 107 18.33 3.38 -0.30
C ASP A 107 18.10 2.11 0.53
N GLU A 108 16.91 1.96 1.12
CA GLU A 108 16.59 0.72 1.81
C GLU A 108 16.18 -0.36 0.81
N LYS A 109 16.64 -1.57 1.06
CA LYS A 109 16.16 -2.72 0.31
C LYS A 109 14.85 -3.20 0.90
N ILE A 110 13.89 -3.47 0.02
CA ILE A 110 12.63 -4.07 0.44
C ILE A 110 12.83 -5.57 0.57
N ASP A 111 12.45 -6.13 1.73
CA ASP A 111 12.37 -7.59 1.87
C ASP A 111 11.10 -8.04 1.17
N GLU A 112 11.20 -8.28 -0.12
CA GLU A 112 10.03 -8.49 -0.98
C GLU A 112 9.26 -9.75 -0.60
N LYS A 113 9.95 -10.82 -0.26
CA LYS A 113 9.31 -12.06 0.12
C LYS A 113 8.52 -11.89 1.42
N ALA A 114 9.12 -11.26 2.41
CA ALA A 114 8.45 -11.01 3.69
C ALA A 114 7.27 -10.08 3.51
N PHE A 115 7.41 -9.06 2.68
CA PHE A 115 6.32 -8.12 2.41
C PHE A 115 5.12 -8.84 1.77
N LYS A 116 5.38 -9.66 0.76
CA LYS A 116 4.31 -10.42 0.10
C LYS A 116 3.63 -11.39 1.07
N THR A 117 4.40 -12.03 1.94
CA THR A 117 3.85 -12.91 2.96
C THR A 117 2.90 -12.15 3.88
N LEU A 118 3.28 -10.93 4.26
CA LEU A 118 2.47 -10.09 5.12
C LEU A 118 1.17 -9.68 4.43
N VAL A 119 1.24 -9.33 3.14
CA VAL A 119 0.05 -9.00 2.35
C VAL A 119 -0.91 -10.20 2.30
N ARG A 120 -0.38 -11.40 2.03
CA ARG A 120 -1.22 -12.60 1.98
C ARG A 120 -1.87 -12.88 3.33
N ALA A 121 -1.14 -12.67 4.42
CA ALA A 121 -1.69 -12.84 5.76
C ALA A 121 -2.85 -11.88 6.00
N ALA A 122 -2.72 -10.64 5.54
CA ALA A 122 -3.77 -9.63 5.68
C ALA A 122 -5.02 -10.03 4.89
N VAL A 123 -4.84 -10.55 3.68
CA VAL A 123 -5.95 -11.02 2.86
C VAL A 123 -6.66 -12.21 3.54
N THR A 124 -5.89 -13.15 4.04
CA THR A 124 -6.42 -14.31 4.74
C THR A 124 -7.25 -13.89 5.96
N LEU A 125 -6.73 -12.94 6.72
CA LEU A 125 -7.44 -12.42 7.89
C LEU A 125 -8.76 -11.76 7.49
N ASN A 126 -8.74 -10.94 6.44
CA ASN A 126 -9.95 -10.30 5.96
C ASN A 126 -11.01 -11.33 5.56
N LYS A 127 -10.60 -12.37 4.83
CA LYS A 127 -11.52 -13.38 4.34
C LYS A 127 -12.09 -14.24 5.48
N SER A 128 -11.30 -14.45 6.53
CA SER A 128 -11.75 -15.25 7.67
C SER A 128 -12.82 -14.55 8.49
N LYS A 129 -12.96 -13.24 8.33
CA LYS A 129 -13.93 -12.42 9.06
C LYS A 129 -15.17 -12.08 8.22
N ALA A 130 -15.15 -12.48 6.99
CA ALA A 130 -16.23 -12.14 6.06
C ALA A 130 -17.48 -12.98 6.31
#